data_4430206455abbd0866d806dcbd98b089
#
_entry.id   4430206455abbd0866d806dcbd98b089
#
_cell.length_a   1.000
_cell.length_b   1.000
_cell.length_c   1.000
_cell.angle_alpha   90.00
_cell.angle_beta   90.00
_cell.angle_gamma   90.00
#
_symmetry.space_group_name_H-M   'P 1'
#
loop_
_entity.id
_entity.type
_entity.pdbx_description
1 polymer ?
#
loop_
_entity_poly.entity_id
_entity_poly.type
_entity_poly.pdbx_seq_one_letter_code
_entity_poly.pdbx_strand_id
1 'polypeptide(L)'
;MARLNLFYLFVTLLLSISLRPCYGLPEKTTSALFIFGDSTADPGNNNYINTTAGMRADWKPYGQNGFFEAPTGRFSDGRVFVDFIAEYAKLPIIPPFYQPSADLTNGVNFASGGAGVLPQTNQGLVVDLQTQLRSFEEVQKSLTEKLGEAEAKALLSEAVYFISVASNDYLAGYLDNPKMQEYFVPEVYVGMVLYEKGARKFGFLNMSPLGCMPLMRARNPKSSEGGCFEAASGLALAHNNALNVVLTSLEQLLKGFKYCNFKFYTWLYDRINNPASYGFKEGVNACYGTGPYGGVYSCGGKRMPMEFQLCDNADNYIWWDSYHPTERIHEQIAKTLWKDGPSVGPYKLEDLFFNKERLTIADILDAPNEEHFQH
;
A
#
# COMPACT_ATOMS: atom_id res chain seq x y z
N MET A 1 -9.63 -47.11 -56.79
CA MET A 1 -8.60 -46.03 -56.49
C MET A 1 -9.25 -44.73 -55.96
N ALA A 2 -10.41 -44.30 -56.45
CA ALA A 2 -11.03 -43.03 -56.01
C ALA A 2 -11.52 -43.02 -54.55
N ARG A 3 -11.96 -44.15 -53.98
CA ARG A 3 -12.46 -44.24 -52.58
C ARG A 3 -11.31 -44.20 -51.54
N LEU A 4 -10.10 -44.62 -51.90
CA LEU A 4 -8.95 -44.60 -50.99
C LEU A 4 -8.39 -43.17 -50.84
N ASN A 5 -8.41 -42.38 -51.91
CA ASN A 5 -7.94 -40.98 -51.86
C ASN A 5 -8.89 -40.08 -51.05
N LEU A 6 -10.17 -40.35 -51.01
CA LEU A 6 -11.12 -39.56 -50.23
C LEU A 6 -10.96 -39.79 -48.70
N PHE A 7 -10.63 -41.02 -48.31
CA PHE A 7 -10.38 -41.36 -46.89
C PHE A 7 -9.06 -40.68 -46.37
N TYR A 8 -8.01 -40.69 -47.18
CA TYR A 8 -6.76 -39.96 -46.78
C TYR A 8 -6.95 -38.45 -46.74
N LEU A 9 -7.78 -37.86 -47.60
CA LEU A 9 -8.12 -36.45 -47.58
C LEU A 9 -8.91 -36.08 -46.30
N PHE A 10 -9.81 -36.96 -45.85
CA PHE A 10 -10.61 -36.73 -44.64
C PHE A 10 -9.79 -36.90 -43.36
N VAL A 11 -8.85 -37.87 -43.33
CA VAL A 11 -7.95 -38.10 -42.17
C VAL A 11 -6.92 -36.97 -42.07
N THR A 12 -6.39 -36.45 -43.17
CA THR A 12 -5.48 -35.30 -43.15
C THR A 12 -6.19 -34.01 -42.79
N LEU A 13 -7.45 -33.82 -43.15
CA LEU A 13 -8.28 -32.66 -42.73
C LEU A 13 -8.64 -32.71 -41.25
N LEU A 14 -8.91 -33.88 -40.70
CA LEU A 14 -9.18 -34.10 -39.29
C LEU A 14 -7.93 -33.93 -38.42
N LEU A 15 -6.74 -34.32 -38.91
CA LEU A 15 -5.45 -34.12 -38.25
C LEU A 15 -4.99 -32.64 -38.26
N SER A 16 -5.35 -31.87 -39.28
CA SER A 16 -5.05 -30.45 -39.38
C SER A 16 -5.93 -29.58 -38.45
N ILE A 17 -7.11 -30.08 -38.03
CA ILE A 17 -7.98 -29.38 -37.08
C ILE A 17 -7.53 -29.62 -35.64
N SER A 18 -6.75 -30.70 -35.37
CA SER A 18 -6.33 -31.08 -34.02
C SER A 18 -5.02 -30.39 -33.56
N LEU A 19 -4.33 -29.64 -34.42
CA LEU A 19 -3.09 -28.92 -34.11
C LEU A 19 -3.29 -27.39 -34.14
N ARG A 20 -4.39 -26.90 -33.60
CA ARG A 20 -4.35 -25.51 -33.12
C ARG A 20 -3.50 -25.51 -31.88
N PRO A 21 -2.35 -24.80 -31.87
CA PRO A 21 -1.68 -24.53 -30.63
C PRO A 21 -2.75 -23.87 -29.74
N CYS A 22 -2.95 -24.40 -28.54
CA CYS A 22 -3.61 -23.67 -27.48
C CYS A 22 -2.70 -22.47 -27.21
N TYR A 23 -2.85 -21.41 -27.98
CA TYR A 23 -2.46 -20.10 -27.52
C TYR A 23 -3.35 -19.90 -26.29
N GLY A 24 -2.76 -20.07 -25.11
CA GLY A 24 -3.40 -19.66 -23.89
C GLY A 24 -3.97 -18.28 -24.17
N LEU A 25 -5.27 -18.12 -24.00
CA LEU A 25 -5.87 -16.79 -24.00
C LEU A 25 -4.93 -15.95 -23.14
N PRO A 26 -4.48 -14.77 -23.59
CA PRO A 26 -3.70 -13.92 -22.74
C PRO A 26 -4.44 -13.84 -21.42
N GLU A 27 -3.77 -14.25 -20.35
CA GLU A 27 -4.28 -14.18 -19.01
C GLU A 27 -4.87 -12.77 -18.87
N LYS A 28 -6.18 -12.66 -18.71
CA LYS A 28 -6.90 -11.38 -18.70
C LYS A 28 -6.53 -10.70 -17.38
N THR A 29 -5.29 -10.20 -17.33
CA THR A 29 -4.73 -9.42 -16.23
C THR A 29 -5.26 -7.99 -16.30
N THR A 30 -6.56 -7.82 -16.12
CA THR A 30 -7.13 -6.52 -15.86
C THR A 30 -7.56 -6.45 -14.40
N SER A 31 -6.61 -6.67 -13.51
CA SER A 31 -6.81 -6.28 -12.13
C SER A 31 -6.60 -4.77 -12.06
N ALA A 32 -7.57 -4.03 -11.56
CA ALA A 32 -7.37 -2.63 -11.18
C ALA A 32 -6.86 -2.56 -9.73
N LEU A 33 -6.20 -1.46 -9.39
CA LEU A 33 -5.73 -1.19 -8.04
C LEU A 33 -6.36 0.11 -7.52
N PHE A 34 -7.19 0.02 -6.49
CA PHE A 34 -7.76 1.17 -5.79
C PHE A 34 -7.07 1.34 -4.44
N ILE A 35 -6.58 2.56 -4.15
CA ILE A 35 -5.75 2.84 -2.98
C ILE A 35 -6.43 3.91 -2.13
N PHE A 36 -6.54 3.62 -0.82
CA PHE A 36 -7.08 4.52 0.18
C PHE A 36 -6.06 4.70 1.30
N GLY A 37 -5.91 5.92 1.80
CA GLY A 37 -4.93 6.09 2.86
C GLY A 37 -4.48 7.51 3.14
N ASP A 38 -3.29 7.54 3.71
CA ASP A 38 -2.61 8.76 4.15
C ASP A 38 -1.33 9.04 3.33
N SER A 39 -0.41 9.80 3.93
CA SER A 39 0.88 10.18 3.30
C SER A 39 1.76 9.00 2.90
N THR A 40 1.60 7.84 3.53
CA THR A 40 2.38 6.64 3.22
C THR A 40 2.08 6.11 1.80
N ALA A 41 0.88 6.41 1.28
CA ALA A 41 0.39 5.96 -0.02
C ALA A 41 0.01 7.10 -0.97
N ASP A 42 0.04 8.38 -0.55
CA ASP A 42 -0.37 9.53 -1.36
C ASP A 42 0.55 9.73 -2.57
N PRO A 43 0.01 9.69 -3.80
CA PRO A 43 0.78 9.94 -5.03
C PRO A 43 0.89 11.43 -5.36
N GLY A 44 0.30 12.32 -4.53
CA GLY A 44 0.25 13.76 -4.71
C GLY A 44 -1.16 14.35 -4.82
N ASN A 45 -2.19 13.69 -4.28
CA ASN A 45 -3.56 14.25 -4.23
C ASN A 45 -3.60 15.62 -3.56
N ASN A 46 -2.79 15.85 -2.54
CA ASN A 46 -2.74 17.10 -1.81
C ASN A 46 -2.24 18.29 -2.64
N ASN A 47 -1.62 18.05 -3.80
CA ASN A 47 -1.22 19.13 -4.72
C ASN A 47 -2.41 19.80 -5.38
N TYR A 48 -3.57 19.12 -5.43
CA TYR A 48 -4.79 19.55 -6.13
C TYR A 48 -5.89 20.07 -5.21
N ILE A 49 -5.67 20.07 -3.89
CA ILE A 49 -6.64 20.57 -2.91
C ILE A 49 -6.15 21.86 -2.23
N ASN A 50 -7.09 22.61 -1.67
CA ASN A 50 -6.75 23.79 -0.86
C ASN A 50 -6.24 23.32 0.51
N THR A 51 -4.92 23.31 0.68
CA THR A 51 -4.27 22.87 1.92
C THR A 51 -3.01 23.68 2.21
N THR A 52 -2.45 23.45 3.40
CA THR A 52 -1.19 24.10 3.81
C THR A 52 0.01 23.42 3.18
N ALA A 53 1.13 24.16 3.10
CA ALA A 53 2.40 23.60 2.68
C ALA A 53 2.82 22.41 3.55
N GLY A 54 2.42 22.36 4.82
CA GLY A 54 2.68 21.24 5.73
C GLY A 54 2.04 19.91 5.32
N MET A 55 1.03 19.94 4.46
CA MET A 55 0.33 18.74 3.97
C MET A 55 0.74 18.34 2.54
N ARG A 56 1.84 18.88 2.02
CA ARG A 56 2.37 18.61 0.68
C ARG A 56 3.80 18.13 0.71
N ALA A 57 4.20 17.45 -0.35
CA ALA A 57 5.57 17.01 -0.59
C ALA A 57 5.98 17.25 -2.07
N ASP A 58 5.55 18.40 -2.63
CA ASP A 58 5.73 18.78 -4.03
C ASP A 58 6.93 19.73 -4.26
N TRP A 59 7.92 19.69 -3.38
CA TRP A 59 9.17 20.46 -3.47
C TRP A 59 10.38 19.65 -3.03
N LYS A 60 11.57 20.11 -3.43
CA LYS A 60 12.83 19.49 -3.01
C LYS A 60 13.04 19.65 -1.50
N PRO A 61 13.61 18.60 -0.82
CA PRO A 61 14.30 17.47 -1.43
C PRO A 61 13.43 16.22 -1.73
N TYR A 62 12.09 16.28 -1.58
CA TYR A 62 11.24 15.15 -1.96
C TYR A 62 11.49 14.75 -3.42
N GLY A 63 11.43 13.44 -3.71
CA GLY A 63 11.65 12.92 -5.05
C GLY A 63 13.09 13.07 -5.57
N GLN A 64 14.07 13.29 -4.70
CA GLN A 64 15.47 13.57 -5.10
C GLN A 64 16.18 12.39 -5.76
N ASN A 65 15.68 11.14 -5.64
CA ASN A 65 16.32 9.97 -6.27
C ASN A 65 16.24 9.96 -7.80
N GLY A 66 15.45 10.87 -8.39
CA GLY A 66 15.39 11.10 -9.82
C GLY A 66 14.51 10.11 -10.61
N PHE A 67 13.73 9.25 -9.97
CA PHE A 67 12.75 8.42 -10.69
C PHE A 67 11.69 9.26 -11.38
N PHE A 68 11.21 10.31 -10.70
CA PHE A 68 10.37 11.35 -11.29
C PHE A 68 11.22 12.58 -11.62
N GLU A 69 10.89 13.30 -12.69
CA GLU A 69 11.62 14.52 -13.09
C GLU A 69 11.54 15.65 -12.05
N ALA A 70 10.47 15.66 -11.26
CA ALA A 70 10.21 16.66 -10.22
C ALA A 70 9.50 16.02 -9.02
N PRO A 71 9.49 16.67 -7.85
CA PRO A 71 8.71 16.24 -6.70
C PRO A 71 7.22 16.15 -7.05
N THR A 72 6.62 15.01 -6.75
CA THR A 72 5.25 14.67 -7.17
C THR A 72 4.21 14.85 -6.09
N GLY A 73 4.62 15.09 -4.85
CA GLY A 73 3.75 15.09 -3.68
C GLY A 73 3.82 13.79 -2.87
N ARG A 74 4.64 12.82 -3.29
CA ARG A 74 4.97 11.63 -2.49
C ARG A 74 5.87 12.00 -1.33
N PHE A 75 5.52 11.57 -0.13
CA PHE A 75 6.29 11.83 1.09
C PHE A 75 7.49 10.87 1.21
N SER A 76 8.38 10.92 0.23
CA SER A 76 9.55 10.06 0.09
C SER A 76 10.63 10.77 -0.73
N ASP A 77 11.86 10.27 -0.70
CA ASP A 77 12.91 10.67 -1.64
C ASP A 77 12.65 10.18 -3.08
N GLY A 78 11.63 9.35 -3.28
CA GLY A 78 11.23 8.86 -4.61
C GLY A 78 9.82 8.26 -4.63
N ARG A 79 9.71 7.00 -5.05
CA ARG A 79 8.46 6.24 -5.09
C ARG A 79 7.98 5.86 -3.69
N VAL A 80 6.68 5.61 -3.57
CA VAL A 80 6.07 4.98 -2.40
C VAL A 80 5.68 3.53 -2.70
N PHE A 81 5.42 2.72 -1.68
CA PHE A 81 5.25 1.26 -1.84
C PHE A 81 4.16 0.85 -2.84
N VAL A 82 3.10 1.65 -2.98
CA VAL A 82 2.01 1.37 -3.93
C VAL A 82 2.44 1.53 -5.39
N ASP A 83 3.46 2.34 -5.69
CA ASP A 83 4.03 2.46 -7.04
C ASP A 83 4.72 1.15 -7.44
N PHE A 84 5.47 0.54 -6.53
CA PHE A 84 6.11 -0.76 -6.74
C PHE A 84 5.08 -1.90 -6.84
N ILE A 85 3.99 -1.85 -6.05
CA ILE A 85 2.89 -2.81 -6.18
C ILE A 85 2.27 -2.74 -7.58
N ALA A 86 2.02 -1.53 -8.10
CA ALA A 86 1.51 -1.35 -9.46
C ALA A 86 2.47 -1.95 -10.49
N GLU A 87 3.78 -1.70 -10.36
CA GLU A 87 4.81 -2.29 -11.23
C GLU A 87 4.79 -3.83 -11.19
N TYR A 88 4.74 -4.44 -10.00
CA TYR A 88 4.69 -5.90 -9.85
C TYR A 88 3.40 -6.50 -10.42
N ALA A 89 2.28 -5.79 -10.30
CA ALA A 89 1.01 -6.15 -10.90
C ALA A 89 0.95 -5.88 -12.41
N LYS A 90 2.02 -5.35 -13.02
CA LYS A 90 2.08 -4.94 -14.42
C LYS A 90 1.05 -3.87 -14.79
N LEU A 91 0.72 -3.03 -13.83
CA LEU A 91 -0.14 -1.86 -14.00
C LEU A 91 0.73 -0.61 -14.24
N PRO A 92 0.20 0.42 -14.89
CA PRO A 92 0.82 1.74 -14.87
C PRO A 92 0.87 2.28 -13.43
N ILE A 93 1.68 3.30 -13.18
CA ILE A 93 1.60 4.05 -11.92
C ILE A 93 0.17 4.56 -11.75
N ILE A 94 -0.43 4.25 -10.61
CA ILE A 94 -1.83 4.58 -10.34
C ILE A 94 -1.95 6.09 -10.08
N PRO A 95 -2.75 6.81 -10.86
CA PRO A 95 -2.84 8.27 -10.76
C PRO A 95 -3.56 8.71 -9.50
N PRO A 96 -3.25 9.91 -8.97
CA PRO A 96 -4.06 10.55 -7.94
C PRO A 96 -5.44 10.91 -8.50
N PHE A 97 -6.48 10.73 -7.67
CA PHE A 97 -7.88 10.98 -8.06
C PHE A 97 -8.12 12.42 -8.57
N TYR A 98 -7.49 13.39 -7.91
CA TYR A 98 -7.67 14.80 -8.25
C TYR A 98 -6.82 15.28 -9.44
N GLN A 99 -5.99 14.43 -10.03
CA GLN A 99 -5.22 14.79 -11.23
C GLN A 99 -6.16 14.99 -12.41
N PRO A 100 -6.15 16.17 -13.06
CA PRO A 100 -6.97 16.41 -14.23
C PRO A 100 -6.69 15.43 -15.37
N SER A 101 -7.75 14.93 -16.00
CA SER A 101 -7.66 14.03 -17.16
C SER A 101 -6.91 12.70 -16.94
N ALA A 102 -6.83 12.22 -15.70
CA ALA A 102 -6.22 10.95 -15.39
C ALA A 102 -7.03 9.79 -16.01
N ASP A 103 -6.33 8.77 -16.54
CA ASP A 103 -6.97 7.51 -16.94
C ASP A 103 -7.21 6.65 -15.69
N LEU A 104 -8.47 6.43 -15.35
CA LEU A 104 -8.90 5.69 -14.16
C LEU A 104 -9.17 4.21 -14.44
N THR A 105 -8.90 3.72 -15.64
CA THR A 105 -9.27 2.36 -16.08
C THR A 105 -8.52 1.27 -15.30
N ASN A 106 -7.27 1.53 -14.92
CA ASN A 106 -6.43 0.58 -14.17
C ASN A 106 -6.48 0.80 -12.65
N GLY A 107 -7.36 1.66 -12.17
CA GLY A 107 -7.50 2.01 -10.77
C GLY A 107 -7.20 3.47 -10.47
N VAL A 108 -7.32 3.82 -9.20
CA VAL A 108 -7.19 5.21 -8.71
C VAL A 108 -6.60 5.19 -7.32
N ASN A 109 -5.76 6.19 -7.03
CA ASN A 109 -5.27 6.42 -5.69
C ASN A 109 -5.98 7.63 -5.06
N PHE A 110 -6.71 7.38 -3.98
CA PHE A 110 -7.47 8.38 -3.22
C PHE A 110 -6.73 8.89 -1.99
N ALA A 111 -5.59 8.29 -1.64
CA ALA A 111 -4.83 8.62 -0.43
C ALA A 111 -4.46 10.10 -0.38
N SER A 112 -4.47 10.67 0.83
CA SER A 112 -4.19 12.08 1.08
C SER A 112 -3.28 12.23 2.28
N GLY A 113 -2.16 12.90 2.11
CA GLY A 113 -1.19 13.16 3.18
C GLY A 113 -1.85 13.81 4.40
N GLY A 114 -1.65 13.22 5.59
CA GLY A 114 -2.27 13.68 6.84
C GLY A 114 -3.68 13.15 7.11
N ALA A 115 -4.29 12.39 6.19
CA ALA A 115 -5.62 11.82 6.40
C ALA A 115 -5.65 10.81 7.55
N GLY A 116 -6.76 10.79 8.27
CA GLY A 116 -7.10 9.78 9.27
C GLY A 116 -8.38 9.05 8.90
N VAL A 117 -8.71 8.06 9.71
CA VAL A 117 -10.02 7.39 9.67
C VAL A 117 -11.11 8.34 10.17
N LEU A 118 -10.75 9.13 11.19
CA LEU A 118 -11.67 10.11 11.79
C LEU A 118 -11.72 11.39 10.94
N PRO A 119 -12.91 11.89 10.58
CA PRO A 119 -13.05 13.15 9.84
C PRO A 119 -12.44 14.37 10.55
N GLN A 120 -12.27 14.29 11.86
CA GLN A 120 -11.68 15.35 12.69
C GLN A 120 -10.16 15.43 12.55
N THR A 121 -9.50 14.36 12.07
CA THR A 121 -8.04 14.32 11.89
C THR A 121 -7.64 15.25 10.74
N ASN A 122 -6.92 16.32 11.08
CA ASN A 122 -6.52 17.37 10.15
C ASN A 122 -7.70 17.94 9.32
N GLN A 123 -8.86 18.07 9.94
CA GLN A 123 -10.12 18.49 9.31
C GLN A 123 -9.96 19.75 8.45
N GLY A 124 -10.46 19.69 7.22
CA GLY A 124 -10.41 20.79 6.26
C GLY A 124 -9.06 21.02 5.57
N LEU A 125 -8.03 20.24 5.94
CA LEU A 125 -6.69 20.32 5.34
C LEU A 125 -6.37 19.11 4.45
N VAL A 126 -7.10 18.03 4.58
CA VAL A 126 -6.84 16.75 3.91
C VAL A 126 -8.14 16.15 3.37
N VAL A 127 -8.03 15.15 2.52
CA VAL A 127 -9.15 14.33 2.06
C VAL A 127 -9.32 13.18 3.05
N ASP A 128 -10.22 13.34 4.01
CA ASP A 128 -10.51 12.29 5.00
C ASP A 128 -11.04 11.01 4.33
N LEU A 129 -10.98 9.90 5.06
CA LEU A 129 -11.30 8.58 4.52
C LEU A 129 -12.76 8.45 4.03
N GLN A 130 -13.72 9.13 4.67
CA GLN A 130 -15.11 9.15 4.20
C GLN A 130 -15.24 9.88 2.86
N THR A 131 -14.47 10.96 2.67
CA THR A 131 -14.41 11.68 1.40
C THR A 131 -13.73 10.83 0.32
N GLN A 132 -12.67 10.10 0.65
CA GLN A 132 -12.04 9.14 -0.26
C GLN A 132 -13.05 8.06 -0.73
N LEU A 133 -13.90 7.55 0.16
CA LEU A 133 -14.96 6.60 -0.19
C LEU A 133 -16.03 7.22 -1.10
N ARG A 134 -16.42 8.48 -0.88
CA ARG A 134 -17.34 9.21 -1.79
C ARG A 134 -16.71 9.39 -3.18
N SER A 135 -15.43 9.74 -3.24
CA SER A 135 -14.69 9.83 -4.52
C SER A 135 -14.65 8.49 -5.26
N PHE A 136 -14.55 7.38 -4.54
CA PHE A 136 -14.66 6.05 -5.15
C PHE A 136 -16.06 5.79 -5.76
N GLU A 137 -17.14 6.29 -5.15
CA GLU A 137 -18.49 6.19 -5.74
C GLU A 137 -18.58 6.92 -7.08
N GLU A 138 -17.92 8.07 -7.21
CA GLU A 138 -17.86 8.81 -8.48
C GLU A 138 -17.12 8.00 -9.55
N VAL A 139 -15.99 7.37 -9.18
CA VAL A 139 -15.24 6.48 -10.09
C VAL A 139 -16.07 5.27 -10.48
N GLN A 140 -16.75 4.62 -9.53
CA GLN A 140 -17.63 3.49 -9.78
C GLN A 140 -18.74 3.85 -10.79
N LYS A 141 -19.37 5.00 -10.63
CA LYS A 141 -20.36 5.51 -11.58
C LYS A 141 -19.75 5.73 -12.96
N SER A 142 -18.62 6.40 -13.06
CA SER A 142 -17.90 6.65 -14.32
C SER A 142 -17.51 5.36 -15.03
N LEU A 143 -17.01 4.36 -14.29
CA LEU A 143 -16.71 3.04 -14.84
C LEU A 143 -17.97 2.34 -15.38
N THR A 144 -19.09 2.43 -14.66
CA THR A 144 -20.37 1.87 -15.11
C THR A 144 -20.88 2.54 -16.39
N GLU A 145 -20.76 3.86 -16.48
CA GLU A 145 -21.13 4.62 -17.68
C GLU A 145 -20.24 4.26 -18.89
N LYS A 146 -18.93 4.04 -18.64
CA LYS A 146 -17.94 3.76 -19.69
C LYS A 146 -17.97 2.31 -20.18
N LEU A 147 -18.10 1.36 -19.27
CA LEU A 147 -17.96 -0.08 -19.55
C LEU A 147 -19.29 -0.82 -19.63
N GLY A 148 -20.36 -0.25 -19.06
CA GLY A 148 -21.61 -0.95 -18.81
C GLY A 148 -21.60 -1.69 -17.45
N GLU A 149 -22.79 -1.99 -16.93
CA GLU A 149 -22.98 -2.49 -15.57
C GLU A 149 -22.26 -3.84 -15.32
N ALA A 150 -22.37 -4.78 -16.26
CA ALA A 150 -21.80 -6.11 -16.10
C ALA A 150 -20.26 -6.09 -16.06
N GLU A 151 -19.63 -5.34 -16.97
CA GLU A 151 -18.17 -5.26 -17.06
C GLU A 151 -17.59 -4.43 -15.90
N ALA A 152 -18.23 -3.34 -15.51
CA ALA A 152 -17.84 -2.55 -14.36
C ALA A 152 -17.91 -3.37 -13.07
N LYS A 153 -19.00 -4.15 -12.87
CA LYS A 153 -19.14 -5.05 -11.72
C LYS A 153 -18.06 -6.14 -11.71
N ALA A 154 -17.72 -6.71 -12.85
CA ALA A 154 -16.66 -7.70 -12.96
C ALA A 154 -15.29 -7.08 -12.60
N LEU A 155 -14.97 -5.90 -13.16
CA LEU A 155 -13.74 -5.18 -12.85
C LEU A 155 -13.63 -4.89 -11.36
N LEU A 156 -14.66 -4.34 -10.74
CA LEU A 156 -14.68 -3.98 -9.31
C LEU A 156 -14.53 -5.20 -8.40
N SER A 157 -15.11 -6.37 -8.77
CA SER A 157 -14.96 -7.59 -7.98
C SER A 157 -13.59 -8.24 -8.11
N GLU A 158 -12.90 -8.03 -9.23
CA GLU A 158 -11.57 -8.57 -9.50
C GLU A 158 -10.44 -7.61 -9.07
N ALA A 159 -10.74 -6.34 -8.85
CA ALA A 159 -9.78 -5.33 -8.41
C ALA A 159 -9.23 -5.63 -7.00
N VAL A 160 -8.02 -5.14 -6.75
CA VAL A 160 -7.42 -5.12 -5.41
C VAL A 160 -7.62 -3.74 -4.78
N TYR A 161 -8.06 -3.73 -3.53
CA TYR A 161 -8.31 -2.52 -2.73
C TYR A 161 -7.28 -2.44 -1.61
N PHE A 162 -6.37 -1.47 -1.69
CA PHE A 162 -5.32 -1.30 -0.70
C PHE A 162 -5.66 -0.18 0.28
N ILE A 163 -5.54 -0.46 1.60
CA ILE A 163 -5.90 0.46 2.68
C ILE A 163 -4.70 0.63 3.61
N SER A 164 -4.23 1.88 3.76
CA SER A 164 -3.12 2.27 4.65
C SER A 164 -3.44 3.61 5.29
N VAL A 165 -4.00 3.59 6.50
CA VAL A 165 -4.46 4.80 7.20
C VAL A 165 -4.45 4.56 8.72
N ALA A 166 -4.81 5.55 9.52
CA ALA A 166 -4.96 5.59 10.97
C ALA A 166 -3.75 6.13 11.75
N SER A 167 -2.54 6.12 11.23
CA SER A 167 -1.38 6.67 11.95
C SER A 167 -1.60 8.12 12.40
N ASN A 168 -2.22 8.94 11.55
CA ASN A 168 -2.47 10.36 11.84
C ASN A 168 -3.52 10.59 12.95
N ASP A 169 -4.49 9.69 13.11
CA ASP A 169 -5.46 9.77 14.21
C ASP A 169 -4.74 9.71 15.57
N TYR A 170 -3.71 8.86 15.67
CA TYR A 170 -2.90 8.75 16.89
C TYR A 170 -1.89 9.89 17.04
N LEU A 171 -1.23 10.29 15.95
CA LEU A 171 -0.16 11.30 15.99
C LEU A 171 -0.69 12.74 16.13
N ALA A 172 -1.83 13.06 15.51
CA ALA A 172 -2.40 14.41 15.51
C ALA A 172 -3.52 14.61 16.53
N GLY A 173 -4.12 13.53 17.05
CA GLY A 173 -5.28 13.63 17.90
C GLY A 173 -5.17 12.88 19.21
N TYR A 174 -4.93 11.57 19.14
CA TYR A 174 -5.07 10.68 20.28
C TYR A 174 -4.03 10.92 21.39
N LEU A 175 -2.76 11.17 21.03
CA LEU A 175 -1.68 11.36 22.01
C LEU A 175 -1.80 12.69 22.76
N ASP A 176 -2.35 13.71 22.12
CA ASP A 176 -2.46 15.06 22.66
C ASP A 176 -3.87 15.38 23.20
N ASN A 177 -4.87 14.51 22.93
CA ASN A 177 -6.27 14.74 23.33
C ASN A 177 -6.96 13.47 23.85
N PRO A 178 -7.05 13.28 25.18
CA PRO A 178 -7.70 12.12 25.77
C PRO A 178 -9.18 11.91 25.37
N LYS A 179 -9.89 12.96 24.95
CA LYS A 179 -11.28 12.84 24.50
C LYS A 179 -11.41 12.12 23.14
N MET A 180 -10.35 12.13 22.32
CA MET A 180 -10.33 11.38 21.06
C MET A 180 -10.22 9.87 21.27
N GLN A 181 -9.86 9.44 22.47
CA GLN A 181 -9.73 8.01 22.83
C GLN A 181 -11.09 7.28 22.87
N GLU A 182 -12.21 8.01 22.90
CA GLU A 182 -13.56 7.45 22.89
C GLU A 182 -14.06 7.10 21.47
N TYR A 183 -13.39 7.58 20.42
CA TYR A 183 -13.79 7.43 19.02
C TYR A 183 -12.88 6.46 18.27
N PHE A 184 -12.92 5.19 18.62
CA PHE A 184 -12.17 4.17 17.91
C PHE A 184 -13.01 3.61 16.75
N VAL A 185 -12.69 4.00 15.51
CA VAL A 185 -13.28 3.41 14.30
C VAL A 185 -12.15 2.77 13.50
N PRO A 186 -12.05 1.44 13.49
CA PRO A 186 -11.00 0.75 12.73
C PRO A 186 -11.20 0.91 11.21
N GLU A 187 -10.11 0.82 10.45
CA GLU A 187 -10.08 0.75 8.98
C GLU A 187 -11.00 -0.34 8.38
N VAL A 188 -11.38 -1.27 9.20
CA VAL A 188 -12.33 -2.33 8.90
C VAL A 188 -13.66 -1.81 8.38
N TYR A 189 -14.15 -0.69 8.89
CA TYR A 189 -15.36 -0.04 8.38
C TYR A 189 -15.23 0.25 6.87
N VAL A 190 -14.07 0.70 6.43
CA VAL A 190 -13.78 0.95 5.01
C VAL A 190 -13.87 -0.33 4.19
N GLY A 191 -13.25 -1.40 4.67
CA GLY A 191 -13.32 -2.71 4.03
C GLY A 191 -14.76 -3.21 3.88
N MET A 192 -15.62 -3.02 4.89
CA MET A 192 -17.04 -3.39 4.84
C MET A 192 -17.80 -2.56 3.80
N VAL A 193 -17.65 -1.23 3.81
CA VAL A 193 -18.30 -0.34 2.83
C VAL A 193 -17.88 -0.70 1.40
N LEU A 194 -16.60 -0.92 1.17
CA LEU A 194 -16.09 -1.33 -0.14
C LEU A 194 -16.61 -2.72 -0.55
N TYR A 195 -16.74 -3.67 0.42
CA TYR A 195 -17.32 -4.97 0.15
C TYR A 195 -18.78 -4.88 -0.31
N GLU A 196 -19.60 -4.04 0.32
CA GLU A 196 -20.97 -3.77 -0.11
C GLU A 196 -21.04 -3.18 -1.52
N LYS A 197 -20.01 -2.42 -1.91
CA LYS A 197 -19.85 -1.85 -3.27
C LYS A 197 -19.25 -2.82 -4.30
N GLY A 198 -19.03 -4.07 -3.93
CA GLY A 198 -18.58 -5.12 -4.84
C GLY A 198 -17.13 -5.58 -4.67
N ALA A 199 -16.31 -4.92 -3.85
CA ALA A 199 -14.93 -5.32 -3.59
C ALA A 199 -14.84 -6.70 -2.93
N ARG A 200 -13.80 -7.47 -3.26
CA ARG A 200 -13.56 -8.82 -2.71
C ARG A 200 -12.14 -9.06 -2.25
N LYS A 201 -11.18 -8.30 -2.72
CA LYS A 201 -9.74 -8.52 -2.51
C LYS A 201 -9.10 -7.30 -1.88
N PHE A 202 -8.60 -7.45 -0.68
CA PHE A 202 -8.15 -6.33 0.15
C PHE A 202 -6.68 -6.48 0.57
N GLY A 203 -5.92 -5.39 0.48
CA GLY A 203 -4.60 -5.27 1.09
C GLY A 203 -4.64 -4.29 2.25
N PHE A 204 -4.01 -4.65 3.36
CA PHE A 204 -3.87 -3.77 4.53
C PHE A 204 -2.40 -3.64 4.92
N LEU A 205 -1.95 -2.41 5.10
CA LEU A 205 -0.70 -2.09 5.77
C LEU A 205 -1.05 -1.68 7.20
N ASN A 206 -0.74 -2.51 8.17
CA ASN A 206 -1.01 -2.14 9.56
C ASN A 206 0.00 -1.07 10.05
N MET A 207 -0.26 -0.48 11.20
CA MET A 207 0.54 0.65 11.69
C MET A 207 1.98 0.25 11.98
N SER A 208 2.89 1.16 11.65
CA SER A 208 4.31 1.11 11.99
C SER A 208 4.53 1.23 13.52
N PRO A 209 5.75 0.98 14.03
CA PRO A 209 6.11 1.30 15.41
C PRO A 209 6.17 2.82 15.59
N LEU A 210 5.00 3.47 15.78
CA LEU A 210 4.84 4.93 15.78
C LEU A 210 5.84 5.63 16.70
N GLY A 211 6.09 5.09 17.89
CA GLY A 211 7.03 5.66 18.85
C GLY A 211 8.49 5.65 18.39
N CYS A 212 8.82 4.89 17.35
CA CYS A 212 10.18 4.81 16.81
C CYS A 212 10.43 5.80 15.65
N MET A 213 9.41 6.50 15.19
CA MET A 213 9.57 7.57 14.20
C MET A 213 10.51 8.68 14.75
N PRO A 214 11.32 9.31 13.92
CA PRO A 214 12.23 10.39 14.36
C PRO A 214 11.52 11.50 15.16
N LEU A 215 10.31 11.92 14.74
CA LEU A 215 9.50 12.89 15.47
C LEU A 215 9.15 12.40 16.89
N MET A 216 8.74 11.15 17.02
CA MET A 216 8.28 10.62 18.31
C MET A 216 9.46 10.39 19.25
N ARG A 217 10.63 10.03 18.72
CA ARG A 217 11.88 10.01 19.50
C ARG A 217 12.25 11.42 19.99
N ALA A 218 12.16 12.44 19.11
CA ALA A 218 12.46 13.83 19.48
C ALA A 218 11.49 14.39 20.55
N ARG A 219 10.26 13.90 20.57
CA ARG A 219 9.22 14.27 21.58
C ARG A 219 9.25 13.42 22.86
N ASN A 220 10.04 12.35 22.89
CA ASN A 220 10.08 11.47 24.04
C ASN A 220 10.82 12.14 25.24
N PRO A 221 10.12 12.51 26.32
CA PRO A 221 10.73 13.23 27.44
C PRO A 221 11.71 12.36 28.26
N LYS A 222 11.69 11.04 28.05
CA LYS A 222 12.56 10.08 28.75
C LYS A 222 13.77 9.67 27.89
N SER A 223 13.91 10.19 26.68
CA SER A 223 14.92 9.76 25.73
C SER A 223 16.24 10.52 25.91
N SER A 224 17.02 10.21 26.93
CA SER A 224 18.45 10.54 26.93
C SER A 224 19.28 9.70 25.96
N GLU A 225 18.75 8.57 25.46
CA GLU A 225 19.46 7.52 24.70
C GLU A 225 18.84 7.16 23.35
N GLY A 226 17.92 7.97 22.81
CA GLY A 226 17.33 7.72 21.49
C GLY A 226 16.29 6.59 21.43
N GLY A 227 15.76 6.15 22.57
CA GLY A 227 14.73 5.12 22.64
C GLY A 227 13.41 5.51 21.97
N CYS A 228 12.63 4.53 21.52
CA CYS A 228 11.29 4.75 21.01
C CYS A 228 10.36 5.28 22.12
N PHE A 229 9.34 6.04 21.75
CA PHE A 229 8.29 6.46 22.68
C PHE A 229 7.28 5.31 22.87
N GLU A 230 7.48 4.52 23.91
CA GLU A 230 6.75 3.25 24.11
C GLU A 230 5.24 3.41 24.21
N ALA A 231 4.73 4.53 24.74
CA ALA A 231 3.29 4.76 24.80
C ALA A 231 2.66 4.81 23.40
N ALA A 232 3.30 5.49 22.44
CA ALA A 232 2.83 5.54 21.07
C ALA A 232 2.95 4.19 20.35
N SER A 233 4.04 3.46 20.62
CA SER A 233 4.25 2.11 20.08
C SER A 233 3.21 1.12 20.62
N GLY A 234 2.84 1.23 21.89
CA GLY A 234 1.81 0.40 22.52
C GLY A 234 0.42 0.59 21.89
N LEU A 235 0.06 1.84 21.56
CA LEU A 235 -1.19 2.15 20.85
C LEU A 235 -1.23 1.49 19.45
N ALA A 236 -0.13 1.60 18.69
CA ALA A 236 -0.03 0.97 17.38
C ALA A 236 -0.19 -0.56 17.47
N LEU A 237 0.43 -1.20 18.46
CA LEU A 237 0.27 -2.64 18.68
C LEU A 237 -1.17 -3.03 19.04
N ALA A 238 -1.82 -2.27 19.92
CA ALA A 238 -3.22 -2.53 20.31
C ALA A 238 -4.15 -2.43 19.09
N HIS A 239 -3.98 -1.39 18.28
CA HIS A 239 -4.72 -1.21 17.02
C HIS A 239 -4.49 -2.39 16.05
N ASN A 240 -3.25 -2.75 15.78
CA ASN A 240 -2.90 -3.84 14.86
C ASN A 240 -3.49 -5.18 15.30
N ASN A 241 -3.53 -5.45 16.60
CA ASN A 241 -4.15 -6.65 17.15
C ASN A 241 -5.66 -6.66 16.93
N ALA A 242 -6.33 -5.52 17.18
CA ALA A 242 -7.76 -5.37 16.93
C ALA A 242 -8.10 -5.53 15.45
N LEU A 243 -7.34 -4.89 14.55
CA LEU A 243 -7.49 -5.02 13.11
C LEU A 243 -7.39 -6.49 12.67
N ASN A 244 -6.39 -7.22 13.15
CA ASN A 244 -6.20 -8.63 12.79
C ASN A 244 -7.40 -9.51 13.21
N VAL A 245 -7.95 -9.30 14.41
CA VAL A 245 -9.13 -10.03 14.89
C VAL A 245 -10.34 -9.78 13.97
N VAL A 246 -10.57 -8.53 13.61
CA VAL A 246 -11.73 -8.19 12.78
C VAL A 246 -11.56 -8.68 11.34
N LEU A 247 -10.37 -8.56 10.73
CA LEU A 247 -10.12 -9.09 9.38
C LEU A 247 -10.34 -10.61 9.32
N THR A 248 -9.91 -11.33 10.34
CA THR A 248 -10.16 -12.78 10.45
C THR A 248 -11.66 -13.09 10.52
N SER A 249 -12.41 -12.29 11.28
CA SER A 249 -13.87 -12.44 11.38
C SER A 249 -14.58 -12.13 10.05
N LEU A 250 -14.14 -11.09 9.32
CA LEU A 250 -14.71 -10.74 8.02
C LEU A 250 -14.47 -11.82 6.97
N GLU A 251 -13.30 -12.45 6.94
CA GLU A 251 -13.01 -13.56 6.04
C GLU A 251 -14.00 -14.73 6.25
N GLN A 252 -14.38 -14.97 7.51
CA GLN A 252 -15.33 -16.03 7.84
C GLN A 252 -16.78 -15.67 7.52
N LEU A 253 -17.16 -14.41 7.70
CA LEU A 253 -18.55 -13.95 7.60
C LEU A 253 -18.93 -13.50 6.18
N LEU A 254 -17.99 -12.94 5.42
CA LEU A 254 -18.25 -12.32 4.13
C LEU A 254 -17.80 -13.22 2.97
N LYS A 255 -18.76 -13.70 2.19
CA LYS A 255 -18.48 -14.60 1.06
C LYS A 255 -17.52 -13.99 0.03
N GLY A 256 -16.38 -14.66 -0.17
CA GLY A 256 -15.36 -14.23 -1.14
C GLY A 256 -14.49 -13.06 -0.67
N PHE A 257 -14.61 -12.63 0.57
CA PHE A 257 -13.69 -11.67 1.17
C PHE A 257 -12.31 -12.33 1.31
N LYS A 258 -11.32 -11.79 0.61
CA LYS A 258 -9.91 -12.23 0.69
C LYS A 258 -9.07 -11.05 1.10
N TYR A 259 -8.10 -11.26 1.98
CA TYR A 259 -7.25 -10.16 2.42
C TYR A 259 -5.78 -10.55 2.60
N CYS A 260 -4.94 -9.56 2.36
CA CYS A 260 -3.52 -9.53 2.68
C CYS A 260 -3.34 -8.53 3.83
N ASN A 261 -2.91 -8.97 4.99
CA ASN A 261 -2.54 -8.07 6.09
C ASN A 261 -1.04 -8.15 6.33
N PHE A 262 -0.35 -7.01 6.30
CA PHE A 262 1.09 -6.93 6.50
C PHE A 262 1.41 -6.53 7.94
N LYS A 263 2.11 -7.38 8.67
CA LYS A 263 2.59 -7.15 10.03
C LYS A 263 3.73 -6.12 10.05
N PHE A 264 3.42 -4.91 9.59
CA PHE A 264 4.40 -3.86 9.34
C PHE A 264 5.11 -3.39 10.61
N TYR A 265 4.44 -3.40 11.76
CA TYR A 265 5.05 -3.03 13.04
C TYR A 265 6.32 -3.83 13.32
N THR A 266 6.21 -5.15 13.43
CA THR A 266 7.33 -6.03 13.78
C THR A 266 8.39 -6.06 12.69
N TRP A 267 7.96 -6.02 11.44
CA TRP A 267 8.83 -6.00 10.28
C TRP A 267 9.71 -4.74 10.22
N LEU A 268 9.15 -3.56 10.49
CA LEU A 268 9.90 -2.31 10.49
C LEU A 268 10.71 -2.14 11.78
N TYR A 269 10.15 -2.56 12.93
CA TYR A 269 10.84 -2.51 14.22
C TYR A 269 12.16 -3.31 14.20
N ASP A 270 12.16 -4.48 13.57
CA ASP A 270 13.37 -5.27 13.41
C ASP A 270 14.42 -4.55 12.54
N ARG A 271 14.01 -3.91 11.45
CA ARG A 271 14.92 -3.11 10.60
C ARG A 271 15.49 -1.90 11.30
N ILE A 272 14.70 -1.23 12.11
CA ILE A 272 15.14 -0.07 12.92
C ILE A 272 16.24 -0.49 13.91
N ASN A 273 16.10 -1.64 14.55
CA ASN A 273 17.05 -2.13 15.55
C ASN A 273 18.24 -2.86 14.96
N ASN A 274 18.11 -3.43 13.77
CA ASN A 274 19.14 -4.21 13.08
C ASN A 274 19.39 -3.71 11.65
N PRO A 275 19.62 -2.40 11.42
CA PRO A 275 19.62 -1.81 10.08
C PRO A 275 20.63 -2.46 9.13
N ALA A 276 21.81 -2.82 9.62
CA ALA A 276 22.86 -3.45 8.83
C ALA A 276 22.45 -4.79 8.22
N SER A 277 21.63 -5.57 8.93
CA SER A 277 21.10 -6.85 8.44
C SER A 277 20.18 -6.71 7.22
N TYR A 278 19.66 -5.51 6.99
CA TYR A 278 18.74 -5.17 5.89
C TYR A 278 19.36 -4.20 4.88
N GLY A 279 20.68 -3.96 5.00
CA GLY A 279 21.44 -3.13 4.07
C GLY A 279 21.38 -1.63 4.35
N PHE A 280 20.92 -1.21 5.54
CA PHE A 280 20.92 0.18 5.99
C PHE A 280 22.07 0.45 6.97
N LYS A 281 22.43 1.72 7.11
CA LYS A 281 23.43 2.18 8.11
C LYS A 281 22.76 2.91 9.27
N GLU A 282 21.57 3.47 9.02
CA GLU A 282 20.89 4.36 9.96
C GLU A 282 19.42 3.99 10.12
N GLY A 283 19.01 3.66 11.34
CA GLY A 283 17.64 3.26 11.69
C GLY A 283 16.93 4.26 12.61
N VAL A 284 17.63 5.25 13.15
CA VAL A 284 17.13 6.15 14.18
C VAL A 284 16.88 7.56 13.67
N ASN A 285 17.86 8.11 12.94
CA ASN A 285 17.80 9.47 12.41
C ASN A 285 17.13 9.52 11.03
N ALA A 286 16.44 10.64 10.76
CA ALA A 286 15.95 10.94 9.42
C ALA A 286 17.08 11.43 8.51
N CYS A 287 16.99 11.10 7.20
CA CYS A 287 17.90 11.63 6.18
C CYS A 287 17.68 13.13 5.95
N TYR A 288 16.41 13.56 5.97
CA TYR A 288 15.98 14.94 5.79
C TYR A 288 15.26 15.45 7.04
N GLY A 289 15.78 16.51 7.66
CA GLY A 289 15.14 17.09 8.84
C GLY A 289 16.02 18.02 9.63
N THR A 290 15.54 18.45 10.81
CA THR A 290 16.24 19.32 11.76
C THR A 290 16.11 18.79 13.18
N GLY A 291 16.95 19.28 14.08
CA GLY A 291 16.92 18.99 15.51
C GLY A 291 17.27 17.54 15.85
N PRO A 292 16.95 17.08 17.08
CA PRO A 292 17.24 15.70 17.50
C PRO A 292 16.61 14.68 16.54
N TYR A 293 17.38 13.70 16.12
CA TYR A 293 17.00 12.62 15.19
C TYR A 293 16.52 13.08 13.80
N GLY A 294 16.71 14.38 13.41
CA GLY A 294 16.01 14.96 12.28
C GLY A 294 14.49 15.01 12.50
N GLY A 295 14.04 14.86 13.75
CA GLY A 295 12.65 14.64 14.12
C GLY A 295 11.84 15.91 14.40
N VAL A 296 12.45 17.10 14.36
CA VAL A 296 11.66 18.33 14.35
C VAL A 296 10.88 18.36 13.05
N TYR A 297 9.57 18.55 13.15
CA TYR A 297 8.63 18.47 12.02
C TYR A 297 9.20 18.99 10.70
N SER A 298 9.51 18.10 9.80
CA SER A 298 10.16 18.37 8.51
C SER A 298 9.30 17.97 7.32
N CYS A 299 8.34 17.06 7.50
CA CYS A 299 7.46 16.68 6.41
C CYS A 299 6.58 17.87 5.99
N GLY A 300 6.42 18.02 4.69
CA GLY A 300 5.44 18.89 4.12
C GLY A 300 5.60 20.38 4.42
N GLY A 301 6.70 21.00 4.65
CA GLY A 301 6.72 22.44 4.96
C GLY A 301 7.95 23.20 4.50
N LYS A 302 7.75 24.25 3.70
CA LYS A 302 8.76 25.31 3.59
C LYS A 302 8.80 26.07 4.91
N ARG A 303 9.85 25.88 5.70
CA ARG A 303 10.15 26.72 6.85
C ARG A 303 11.24 27.72 6.47
N MET A 304 11.03 28.96 6.80
CA MET A 304 12.02 30.01 6.64
C MET A 304 12.59 30.38 8.03
N PRO A 305 13.89 30.50 8.22
CA PRO A 305 14.97 30.08 7.33
C PRO A 305 15.08 28.55 7.24
N MET A 306 15.44 28.07 6.05
CA MET A 306 15.48 26.64 5.75
C MET A 306 16.85 26.03 6.10
N GLU A 307 17.19 25.95 7.36
CA GLU A 307 18.30 25.11 7.81
C GLU A 307 17.77 23.71 8.08
N PHE A 308 17.96 22.81 7.15
CA PHE A 308 17.72 21.39 7.34
C PHE A 308 19.02 20.61 7.05
N GLN A 309 19.17 19.49 7.70
CA GLN A 309 20.19 18.52 7.38
C GLN A 309 19.62 17.57 6.31
N LEU A 310 20.44 17.28 5.31
CA LEU A 310 20.16 16.30 4.29
C LEU A 310 21.34 15.34 4.24
N CYS A 311 21.06 14.05 4.30
CA CYS A 311 22.09 13.02 4.22
C CYS A 311 22.67 12.91 2.80
N ASP A 312 23.90 12.40 2.69
CA ASP A 312 24.56 12.21 1.40
C ASP A 312 23.93 11.11 0.56
N ASN A 313 23.32 10.09 1.20
CA ASN A 313 22.71 8.95 0.52
C ASN A 313 21.54 8.41 1.31
N ALA A 314 20.32 8.63 0.80
CA ALA A 314 19.07 8.18 1.39
C ALA A 314 18.96 6.64 1.50
N ASP A 315 19.63 5.88 0.63
CA ASP A 315 19.65 4.41 0.65
C ASP A 315 20.28 3.83 1.92
N ASN A 316 21.05 4.63 2.64
CA ASN A 316 21.61 4.21 3.92
C ASN A 316 20.62 4.36 5.09
N TYR A 317 19.50 5.05 4.91
CA TYR A 317 18.56 5.43 5.95
C TYR A 317 17.23 4.69 5.84
N ILE A 318 16.64 4.38 7.00
CA ILE A 318 15.25 3.86 7.06
C ILE A 318 14.28 5.02 6.90
N TRP A 319 14.53 6.14 7.58
CA TRP A 319 13.65 7.30 7.61
C TRP A 319 14.10 8.37 6.62
N TRP A 320 13.15 8.80 5.77
CA TRP A 320 13.35 9.93 4.89
C TRP A 320 13.26 11.26 5.64
N ASP A 321 12.11 11.50 6.26
CA ASP A 321 11.85 12.70 7.08
C ASP A 321 11.43 12.33 8.50
N SER A 322 10.83 13.26 9.24
CA SER A 322 10.42 13.06 10.64
C SER A 322 9.37 11.95 10.83
N TYR A 323 8.68 11.50 9.77
CA TYR A 323 7.60 10.51 9.81
C TYR A 323 7.77 9.36 8.81
N HIS A 324 8.27 9.66 7.61
CA HIS A 324 8.12 8.80 6.46
C HIS A 324 9.41 8.01 6.16
N PRO A 325 9.28 6.77 5.68
CA PRO A 325 10.42 5.98 5.26
C PRO A 325 10.98 6.44 3.90
N THR A 326 12.22 6.02 3.61
CA THR A 326 12.86 6.21 2.31
C THR A 326 12.24 5.33 1.23
N GLU A 327 12.44 5.68 -0.06
CA GLU A 327 12.04 4.84 -1.19
C GLU A 327 12.53 3.40 -1.04
N ARG A 328 13.75 3.21 -0.56
CA ARG A 328 14.32 1.87 -0.37
C ARG A 328 13.53 1.02 0.63
N ILE A 329 13.00 1.63 1.69
CA ILE A 329 12.07 0.93 2.60
C ILE A 329 10.73 0.66 1.90
N HIS A 330 10.20 1.61 1.13
CA HIS A 330 8.98 1.42 0.36
C HIS A 330 9.11 0.26 -0.65
N GLU A 331 10.25 0.12 -1.32
CA GLU A 331 10.54 -1.03 -2.18
C GLU A 331 10.52 -2.35 -1.40
N GLN A 332 11.19 -2.40 -0.24
CA GLN A 332 11.19 -3.60 0.61
C GLN A 332 9.79 -3.93 1.15
N ILE A 333 8.96 -2.93 1.50
CA ILE A 333 7.55 -3.12 1.88
C ILE A 333 6.79 -3.81 0.73
N ALA A 334 6.86 -3.24 -0.47
CA ALA A 334 6.16 -3.77 -1.64
C ALA A 334 6.61 -5.20 -1.98
N LYS A 335 7.92 -5.45 -1.96
CA LYS A 335 8.48 -6.78 -2.21
C LYS A 335 7.99 -7.81 -1.19
N THR A 336 7.94 -7.42 0.10
CA THR A 336 7.43 -8.31 1.16
C THR A 336 5.95 -8.58 0.98
N LEU A 337 5.13 -7.55 0.75
CA LEU A 337 3.69 -7.69 0.46
C LEU A 337 3.42 -8.60 -0.74
N TRP A 338 4.29 -8.55 -1.75
CA TRP A 338 4.11 -9.28 -2.99
C TRP A 338 4.41 -10.77 -2.86
N LYS A 339 5.55 -11.15 -2.25
CA LYS A 339 6.06 -12.54 -2.30
C LYS A 339 6.33 -13.21 -0.97
N ASP A 340 6.53 -12.45 0.11
CA ASP A 340 7.17 -13.03 1.28
C ASP A 340 6.20 -13.47 2.37
N GLY A 341 6.58 -14.56 3.07
CA GLY A 341 5.74 -15.42 3.87
C GLY A 341 5.32 -14.95 5.27
N PRO A 342 6.21 -14.88 6.30
CA PRO A 342 5.72 -14.89 7.69
C PRO A 342 5.14 -13.57 8.17
N SER A 343 5.46 -12.46 7.49
CA SER A 343 4.97 -11.12 7.83
C SER A 343 3.68 -10.73 7.12
N VAL A 344 3.20 -11.56 6.18
CA VAL A 344 2.07 -11.28 5.30
C VAL A 344 1.09 -12.45 5.35
N GLY A 345 -0.20 -12.17 5.40
CA GLY A 345 -1.20 -13.25 5.35
C GLY A 345 -2.63 -12.74 5.59
N PRO A 346 -3.63 -13.61 5.42
CA PRO A 346 -3.54 -15.01 4.96
C PRO A 346 -3.18 -15.17 3.48
N TYR A 347 -3.40 -14.13 2.63
CA TYR A 347 -3.00 -14.10 1.23
C TYR A 347 -1.82 -13.15 1.03
N LYS A 348 -1.00 -13.40 -0.01
CA LYS A 348 -0.04 -12.44 -0.55
C LYS A 348 -0.73 -11.54 -1.58
N LEU A 349 -0.18 -10.36 -1.85
CA LEU A 349 -0.77 -9.52 -2.90
C LEU A 349 -0.73 -10.18 -4.27
N GLU A 350 0.35 -10.88 -4.61
CA GLU A 350 0.44 -11.63 -5.86
C GLU A 350 -0.74 -12.61 -6.03
N ASP A 351 -1.16 -13.29 -4.95
CA ASP A 351 -2.28 -14.23 -4.99
C ASP A 351 -3.61 -13.52 -5.23
N LEU A 352 -3.79 -12.31 -4.65
CA LEU A 352 -4.99 -11.51 -4.86
C LEU A 352 -5.08 -10.97 -6.29
N PHE A 353 -3.96 -10.51 -6.86
CA PHE A 353 -3.93 -9.99 -8.22
C PHE A 353 -4.13 -11.08 -9.28
N PHE A 354 -3.53 -12.25 -9.07
CA PHE A 354 -3.53 -13.34 -10.06
C PHE A 354 -4.49 -14.48 -9.72
N ASN A 355 -5.41 -14.28 -8.77
CA ASN A 355 -6.43 -15.26 -8.36
C ASN A 355 -5.84 -16.63 -7.96
N LYS A 356 -4.64 -16.64 -7.37
CA LYS A 356 -4.06 -17.86 -6.85
C LYS A 356 -4.83 -18.31 -5.60
N GLU A 357 -5.13 -19.60 -5.52
CA GLU A 357 -5.73 -20.17 -4.31
C GLU A 357 -4.70 -20.24 -3.19
N ARG A 358 -5.18 -20.12 -1.96
CA ARG A 358 -4.34 -20.32 -0.77
C ARG A 358 -3.92 -21.77 -0.72
N LEU A 359 -2.60 -22.04 -0.69
CA LEU A 359 -2.10 -23.38 -0.43
C LEU A 359 -2.59 -23.84 0.94
N THR A 360 -3.33 -24.93 0.97
CA THR A 360 -3.73 -25.59 2.22
C THR A 360 -2.58 -26.45 2.74
N ILE A 361 -2.67 -26.85 4.01
CA ILE A 361 -1.69 -27.80 4.57
C ILE A 361 -1.69 -29.12 3.78
N ALA A 362 -2.84 -29.52 3.24
CA ALA A 362 -2.96 -30.69 2.36
C ALA A 362 -2.14 -30.51 1.07
N ASP A 363 -2.25 -29.34 0.42
CA ASP A 363 -1.48 -29.04 -0.81
C ASP A 363 0.03 -29.03 -0.56
N ILE A 364 0.46 -28.64 0.64
CA ILE A 364 1.89 -28.63 1.03
C ILE A 364 2.39 -30.06 1.29
N LEU A 365 1.54 -30.92 1.85
CA LEU A 365 1.88 -32.30 2.13
C LEU A 365 1.87 -33.19 0.89
N ASP A 366 1.03 -32.86 -0.10
CA ASP A 366 0.90 -33.57 -1.38
C ASP A 366 1.87 -33.05 -2.45
N ALA A 367 2.64 -31.99 -2.19
CA ALA A 367 3.67 -31.52 -3.12
C ALA A 367 4.73 -32.62 -3.32
N PRO A 368 5.00 -33.06 -4.55
CA PRO A 368 6.03 -34.07 -4.80
C PRO A 368 7.36 -33.54 -4.30
N ASN A 369 8.05 -34.33 -3.46
CA ASN A 369 9.42 -34.05 -3.06
C ASN A 369 10.27 -33.93 -4.33
N GLU A 370 10.72 -32.74 -4.66
CA GLU A 370 11.79 -32.57 -5.63
C GLU A 370 13.09 -33.15 -5.01
N GLU A 371 13.21 -34.46 -5.11
CA GLU A 371 14.47 -35.13 -4.82
C GLU A 371 15.50 -34.71 -5.88
N HIS A 372 16.51 -34.05 -5.41
CA HIS A 372 17.85 -33.93 -5.95
C HIS A 372 18.12 -34.70 -7.25
N PHE A 373 18.23 -33.98 -8.36
CA PHE A 373 19.16 -34.37 -9.42
C PHE A 373 20.48 -33.63 -9.21
N GLN A 374 21.34 -34.22 -8.40
CA GLN A 374 22.79 -34.02 -8.58
C GLN A 374 23.23 -34.92 -9.73
N HIS A 375 23.70 -34.34 -10.79
CA HIS A 375 24.76 -34.89 -11.64
C HIS A 375 25.53 -33.74 -12.30
#